data_6ac8bb6be75c809c1db3400881bc11e5
#
_entry.id   6ac8bb6be75c809c1db3400881bc11e5
#
_cell.length_a   1.000
_cell.length_b   1.000
_cell.length_c   1.000
_cell.angle_alpha   90.00
_cell.angle_beta   90.00
_cell.angle_gamma   90.00
#
_symmetry.space_group_name_H-M   'P 1'
#
loop_
_entity.id
_entity.type
_entity.pdbx_description
1 polymer ?
#
loop_
_entity_poly.entity_id
_entity_poly.type
_entity_poly.pdbx_seq_one_letter_code
_entity_poly.pdbx_strand_id
1 'polypeptide(L)'
;MNPSKIWLSSPHMGGSEQKYVQEAFDTNWVAPLGPNVSGLENDLENYVGENRFVAALSSGTAALHLALILAGVNAGDEVICQTMTFSASANPILYLGAIPVFIDSEKETWNLCPIALEQAILDRISKGKKPKAII
;
A
#
# COMPACT_ATOMS: atom_id res chain seq x y z
N MET A 1 27.19 29.90 7.01
CA MET A 1 26.55 29.07 5.95
C MET A 1 25.22 28.62 6.52
N ASN A 2 24.12 28.98 5.88
CA ASN A 2 22.84 28.39 6.27
C ASN A 2 22.90 26.88 5.93
N PRO A 3 22.64 26.00 6.90
CA PRO A 3 22.60 24.59 6.60
C PRO A 3 21.52 24.35 5.54
N SER A 4 21.91 23.70 4.43
CA SER A 4 20.93 23.32 3.40
C SER A 4 19.89 22.40 4.04
N LYS A 5 18.62 22.73 3.86
CA LYS A 5 17.52 21.89 4.37
C LYS A 5 17.62 20.49 3.77
N ILE A 6 17.72 19.49 4.63
CA ILE A 6 17.66 18.08 4.21
C ILE A 6 16.18 17.69 4.07
N TRP A 7 15.76 17.30 2.88
CA TRP A 7 14.42 16.80 2.63
C TRP A 7 14.38 15.30 2.84
N LEU A 8 13.33 14.79 3.47
CA LEU A 8 13.15 13.36 3.67
C LEU A 8 13.01 12.63 2.33
N SER A 9 12.16 13.16 1.46
CA SER A 9 12.04 12.75 0.07
C SER A 9 11.57 13.94 -0.77
N SER A 10 12.15 14.11 -1.95
CA SER A 10 11.72 15.15 -2.88
C SER A 10 10.94 14.49 -4.02
N PRO A 11 9.86 15.13 -4.52
CA PRO A 11 9.23 14.70 -5.75
C PRO A 11 10.25 14.66 -6.88
N HIS A 12 10.15 13.68 -7.74
CA HIS A 12 10.93 13.58 -8.96
C HIS A 12 10.04 13.83 -10.17
N MET A 13 10.51 14.69 -11.07
CA MET A 13 9.83 14.99 -12.34
C MET A 13 10.61 14.35 -13.48
N GLY A 14 9.97 13.43 -14.20
CA GLY A 14 10.58 12.72 -15.32
C GLY A 14 10.68 13.54 -16.60
N GLY A 15 9.91 14.63 -16.69
CA GLY A 15 9.89 15.57 -17.80
C GLY A 15 8.75 15.34 -18.82
N SER A 16 8.01 14.25 -18.70
CA SER A 16 6.88 13.93 -19.59
C SER A 16 5.51 14.24 -18.99
N GLU A 17 5.45 14.61 -17.72
CA GLU A 17 4.19 14.78 -16.96
C GLU A 17 3.28 15.83 -17.59
N GLN A 18 3.88 16.97 -17.99
CA GLN A 18 3.14 18.07 -18.63
C GLN A 18 2.49 17.65 -19.96
N LYS A 19 3.12 16.75 -20.71
CA LYS A 19 2.56 16.21 -21.94
C LYS A 19 1.27 15.44 -21.67
N TYR A 20 1.26 14.55 -20.70
CA TYR A 20 0.07 13.77 -20.35
C TYR A 20 -1.04 14.62 -19.75
N VAL A 21 -0.69 15.63 -18.95
CA VAL A 21 -1.66 16.60 -18.44
C VAL A 21 -2.31 17.36 -19.61
N GLN A 22 -1.51 17.90 -20.54
CA GLN A 22 -2.01 18.64 -21.68
C GLN A 22 -2.90 17.77 -22.58
N GLU A 23 -2.47 16.53 -22.86
CA GLU A 23 -3.24 15.58 -23.64
C GLU A 23 -4.62 15.29 -23.02
N ALA A 24 -4.68 15.15 -21.69
CA ALA A 24 -5.95 14.93 -20.99
C ALA A 24 -6.91 16.11 -21.18
N PHE A 25 -6.40 17.36 -21.16
CA PHE A 25 -7.21 18.54 -21.43
C PHE A 25 -7.61 18.65 -22.90
N ASP A 26 -6.69 18.43 -23.83
CA ASP A 26 -6.94 18.56 -25.28
C ASP A 26 -7.97 17.52 -25.77
N THR A 27 -8.00 16.35 -25.15
CA THR A 27 -8.91 15.25 -25.49
C THR A 27 -10.15 15.17 -24.60
N ASN A 28 -10.30 16.11 -23.66
CA ASN A 28 -11.41 16.15 -22.68
C ASN A 28 -11.51 14.90 -21.78
N TRP A 29 -10.37 14.27 -21.47
CA TRP A 29 -10.27 13.13 -20.55
C TRP A 29 -9.83 13.56 -19.13
N VAL A 30 -10.40 14.65 -18.62
CA VAL A 30 -10.21 15.08 -17.23
C VAL A 30 -11.24 14.33 -16.35
N ALA A 31 -11.02 13.03 -16.19
CA ALA A 31 -11.93 12.10 -15.51
C ALA A 31 -11.11 11.02 -14.77
N PRO A 32 -11.73 10.32 -13.81
CA PRO A 32 -11.05 9.20 -13.10
C PRO A 32 -10.80 7.97 -13.97
N LEU A 33 -11.32 7.95 -15.18
CA LEU A 33 -11.09 6.94 -16.23
C LEU A 33 -10.48 7.64 -17.45
N GLY A 34 -9.88 6.88 -18.35
CA GLY A 34 -9.41 7.40 -19.61
C GLY A 34 -8.12 6.76 -20.11
N PRO A 35 -7.63 7.19 -21.30
CA PRO A 35 -6.47 6.57 -21.95
C PRO A 35 -5.22 6.51 -21.09
N ASN A 36 -4.93 7.55 -20.30
CA ASN A 36 -3.75 7.60 -19.44
C ASN A 36 -3.84 6.60 -18.27
N VAL A 37 -5.03 6.41 -17.70
CA VAL A 37 -5.25 5.40 -16.64
C VAL A 37 -5.09 4.00 -17.22
N SER A 38 -5.77 3.70 -18.31
CA SER A 38 -5.66 2.40 -18.99
C SER A 38 -4.25 2.12 -19.49
N GLY A 39 -3.54 3.16 -19.98
CA GLY A 39 -2.14 3.05 -20.39
C GLY A 39 -1.24 2.65 -19.22
N LEU A 40 -1.37 3.29 -18.08
CA LEU A 40 -0.61 2.95 -16.87
C LEU A 40 -0.88 1.51 -16.40
N GLU A 41 -2.16 1.11 -16.39
CA GLU A 41 -2.55 -0.25 -16.01
C GLU A 41 -1.91 -1.29 -16.95
N ASN A 42 -2.03 -1.09 -18.26
CA ASN A 42 -1.44 -1.97 -19.28
C ASN A 42 0.09 -2.03 -19.20
N ASP A 43 0.76 -0.90 -19.00
CA ASP A 43 2.22 -0.85 -18.88
C ASP A 43 2.70 -1.65 -17.66
N LEU A 44 2.01 -1.52 -16.53
CA LEU A 44 2.30 -2.26 -15.33
C LEU A 44 1.96 -3.77 -15.47
N GLU A 45 0.86 -4.13 -16.13
CA GLU A 45 0.53 -5.53 -16.44
C GLU A 45 1.64 -6.18 -17.28
N ASN A 46 2.09 -5.49 -18.32
CA ASN A 46 3.21 -5.97 -19.15
C ASN A 46 4.51 -6.11 -18.35
N TYR A 47 4.77 -5.19 -17.41
CA TYR A 47 5.97 -5.22 -16.57
C TYR A 47 5.96 -6.36 -15.56
N VAL A 48 4.82 -6.64 -14.91
CA VAL A 48 4.72 -7.72 -13.90
C VAL A 48 4.52 -9.10 -14.51
N GLY A 49 4.19 -9.18 -15.80
CA GLY A 49 4.11 -10.41 -16.56
C GLY A 49 2.72 -10.99 -16.74
N GLU A 50 2.67 -12.11 -17.46
CA GLU A 50 1.41 -12.76 -17.87
C GLU A 50 0.50 -13.15 -16.70
N ASN A 51 -0.80 -13.12 -16.95
CA ASN A 51 -1.86 -13.48 -15.99
C ASN A 51 -1.87 -12.61 -14.72
N ARG A 52 -1.46 -11.35 -14.84
CA ARG A 52 -1.59 -10.34 -13.79
C ARG A 52 -2.51 -9.24 -14.28
N PHE A 53 -3.30 -8.70 -13.36
CA PHE A 53 -4.19 -7.58 -13.62
C PHE A 53 -3.81 -6.43 -12.70
N VAL A 54 -3.82 -5.23 -13.23
CA VAL A 54 -3.48 -4.01 -12.50
C VAL A 54 -4.70 -3.09 -12.46
N ALA A 55 -4.97 -2.54 -11.31
CA ALA A 55 -5.97 -1.50 -11.12
C ALA A 55 -5.31 -0.27 -10.51
N ALA A 56 -5.36 0.84 -11.22
CA ALA A 56 -4.88 2.12 -10.72
C ALA A 56 -5.89 2.70 -9.72
N LEU A 57 -5.42 3.04 -8.52
CA LEU A 57 -6.22 3.60 -7.46
C LEU A 57 -5.72 5.00 -7.07
N SER A 58 -6.58 5.77 -6.40
CA SER A 58 -6.30 7.16 -6.03
C SER A 58 -5.15 7.34 -5.04
N SER A 59 -4.78 6.29 -4.30
CA SER A 59 -3.70 6.32 -3.31
C SER A 59 -3.25 4.92 -2.89
N GLY A 60 -2.04 4.81 -2.32
CA GLY A 60 -1.57 3.58 -1.68
C GLY A 60 -2.46 3.12 -0.53
N THR A 61 -3.07 4.05 0.21
CA THR A 61 -4.05 3.73 1.27
C THR A 61 -5.27 3.02 0.69
N ALA A 62 -5.79 3.51 -0.45
CA ALA A 62 -6.91 2.87 -1.15
C ALA A 62 -6.52 1.48 -1.67
N ALA A 63 -5.27 1.33 -2.16
CA ALA A 63 -4.75 0.05 -2.62
C ALA A 63 -4.66 -0.97 -1.47
N LEU A 64 -4.12 -0.59 -0.32
CA LEU A 64 -4.07 -1.45 0.87
C LEU A 64 -5.47 -1.83 1.36
N HIS A 65 -6.41 -0.89 1.37
CA HIS A 65 -7.80 -1.17 1.74
C HIS A 65 -8.44 -2.21 0.82
N LEU A 66 -8.31 -2.02 -0.50
CA LEU A 66 -8.82 -2.98 -1.47
C LEU A 66 -8.12 -4.35 -1.36
N ALA A 67 -6.80 -4.36 -1.15
CA ALA A 67 -6.05 -5.61 -0.97
C ALA A 67 -6.54 -6.41 0.24
N LEU A 68 -6.85 -5.75 1.36
CA LEU A 68 -7.42 -6.41 2.54
C LEU A 68 -8.82 -6.97 2.28
N ILE A 69 -9.66 -6.25 1.51
CA ILE A 69 -10.97 -6.76 1.08
C ILE A 69 -10.80 -8.02 0.23
N LEU A 70 -9.91 -8.00 -0.75
CA LEU A 70 -9.62 -9.14 -1.62
C LEU A 70 -9.02 -10.32 -0.86
N ALA A 71 -8.24 -10.07 0.21
CA ALA A 71 -7.75 -11.10 1.13
C ALA A 71 -8.85 -11.68 2.03
N GLY A 72 -10.07 -11.16 1.95
CA GLY A 72 -11.22 -11.61 2.71
C GLY A 72 -11.18 -11.22 4.19
N VAL A 73 -10.55 -10.08 4.51
CA VAL A 73 -10.54 -9.51 5.87
C VAL A 73 -11.91 -8.93 6.18
N ASN A 74 -12.47 -9.30 7.32
CA ASN A 74 -13.78 -8.87 7.81
C ASN A 74 -13.67 -8.22 9.19
N ALA A 75 -14.76 -7.61 9.64
CA ALA A 75 -14.84 -7.05 10.98
C ALA A 75 -14.55 -8.10 12.06
N GLY A 76 -13.68 -7.77 13.00
CA GLY A 76 -13.24 -8.66 14.09
C GLY A 76 -12.06 -9.58 13.73
N ASP A 77 -11.68 -9.69 12.44
CA ASP A 77 -10.45 -10.39 12.06
C ASP A 77 -9.21 -9.65 12.57
N GLU A 78 -8.14 -10.37 12.79
CA GLU A 78 -6.85 -9.80 13.18
C GLU A 78 -5.91 -9.70 11.97
N VAL A 79 -5.24 -8.54 11.84
CA VAL A 79 -4.25 -8.29 10.80
C VAL A 79 -2.96 -7.82 11.45
N ILE A 80 -1.86 -8.51 11.17
CA ILE A 80 -0.54 -8.12 11.69
C ILE A 80 -0.01 -6.93 10.88
N CYS A 81 0.51 -5.96 11.61
CA CYS A 81 1.09 -4.75 11.03
C CYS A 81 2.34 -4.33 11.80
N GLN A 82 3.35 -3.85 11.09
CA GLN A 82 4.56 -3.31 11.70
C GLN A 82 4.26 -1.99 12.42
N THR A 83 4.93 -1.72 13.57
CA THR A 83 4.79 -0.45 14.30
C THR A 83 5.48 0.72 13.60
N MET A 84 6.65 0.47 13.00
CA MET A 84 7.39 1.48 12.27
C MET A 84 6.94 1.50 10.81
N THR A 85 5.82 2.13 10.56
CA THR A 85 5.24 2.24 9.24
C THR A 85 4.46 3.55 9.09
N PHE A 86 4.08 3.86 7.87
CA PHE A 86 3.14 4.94 7.60
C PHE A 86 1.75 4.55 8.13
N SER A 87 1.01 5.48 8.72
CA SER A 87 -0.33 5.21 9.27
C SER A 87 -1.29 4.58 8.25
N ALA A 88 -1.01 4.79 6.97
CA ALA A 88 -1.73 4.15 5.86
C ALA A 88 -1.65 2.61 5.85
N SER A 89 -0.72 1.99 6.56
CA SER A 89 -0.69 0.53 6.72
C SER A 89 -1.70 0.05 7.77
N ALA A 90 -1.89 0.81 8.85
CA ALA A 90 -2.79 0.44 9.94
C ALA A 90 -4.24 0.90 9.72
N ASN A 91 -4.45 2.09 9.13
CA ASN A 91 -5.78 2.66 8.98
C ASN A 91 -6.75 1.77 8.17
N PRO A 92 -6.36 1.16 7.04
CA PRO A 92 -7.25 0.29 6.27
C PRO A 92 -7.75 -0.93 7.05
N ILE A 93 -6.97 -1.42 8.02
CA ILE A 93 -7.41 -2.49 8.93
C ILE A 93 -8.64 -2.01 9.73
N LEU A 94 -8.55 -0.79 10.27
CA LEU A 94 -9.65 -0.20 11.05
C LEU A 94 -10.86 0.15 10.17
N TYR A 95 -10.66 0.52 8.91
CA TYR A 95 -11.77 0.80 7.97
C TYR A 95 -12.67 -0.43 7.76
N LEU A 96 -12.09 -1.64 7.86
CA LEU A 96 -12.83 -2.90 7.76
C LEU A 96 -13.41 -3.37 9.10
N GLY A 97 -13.23 -2.62 10.19
CA GLY A 97 -13.59 -3.06 11.53
C GLY A 97 -12.72 -4.21 12.05
N ALA A 98 -11.59 -4.47 11.39
CA ALA A 98 -10.61 -5.46 11.80
C ALA A 98 -9.69 -4.90 12.89
N ILE A 99 -8.94 -5.78 13.55
CA ILE A 99 -8.10 -5.47 14.71
C ILE A 99 -6.63 -5.52 14.31
N PRO A 100 -5.89 -4.40 14.35
CA PRO A 100 -4.45 -4.43 14.09
C PRO A 100 -3.71 -5.10 15.25
N VAL A 101 -2.83 -6.02 14.92
CA VAL A 101 -1.87 -6.63 15.84
C VAL A 101 -0.50 -6.08 15.50
N PHE A 102 -0.01 -5.17 16.32
CA PHE A 102 1.26 -4.51 16.05
C PHE A 102 2.44 -5.36 16.51
N ILE A 103 3.46 -5.43 15.65
CA ILE A 103 4.75 -6.06 15.95
C ILE A 103 5.89 -5.09 15.68
N ASP A 104 7.00 -5.29 16.33
CA ASP A 104 8.14 -4.39 16.24
C ASP A 104 9.01 -4.68 15.01
N SER A 105 9.86 -3.71 14.68
CA SER A 105 10.88 -3.80 13.65
C SER A 105 12.13 -4.51 14.18
N GLU A 106 12.89 -5.16 13.30
CA GLU A 106 14.24 -5.58 13.64
C GLU A 106 15.21 -4.40 13.54
N LYS A 107 16.39 -4.52 14.20
CA LYS A 107 17.26 -3.37 14.45
C LYS A 107 18.17 -2.97 13.29
N GLU A 108 18.44 -3.88 12.37
CA GLU A 108 19.46 -3.65 11.34
C GLU A 108 18.91 -2.93 10.11
N THR A 109 17.75 -3.36 9.61
CA THR A 109 17.15 -2.79 8.41
C THR A 109 15.84 -2.04 8.68
N TRP A 110 15.32 -2.13 9.93
CA TRP A 110 14.07 -1.54 10.38
C TRP A 110 12.83 -2.12 9.69
N ASN A 111 13.01 -3.26 9.05
CA ASN A 111 11.89 -4.03 8.51
C ASN A 111 11.16 -4.80 9.62
N LEU A 112 10.03 -5.38 9.27
CA LEU A 112 9.23 -6.23 10.15
C LEU A 112 10.11 -7.35 10.73
N CYS A 113 10.14 -7.48 12.06
CA CYS A 113 10.97 -8.47 12.75
C CYS A 113 10.40 -9.90 12.57
N PRO A 114 11.12 -10.83 11.91
CA PRO A 114 10.63 -12.18 11.68
C PRO A 114 10.36 -12.97 12.97
N ILE A 115 11.18 -12.75 14.00
CA ILE A 115 11.01 -13.42 15.30
C ILE A 115 9.73 -12.90 15.98
N ALA A 116 9.53 -11.58 16.00
CA ALA A 116 8.31 -11.00 16.58
C ALA A 116 7.05 -11.41 15.79
N LEU A 117 7.17 -11.55 14.46
CA LEU A 117 6.09 -12.04 13.61
C LEU A 117 5.69 -13.47 13.98
N GLU A 118 6.66 -14.38 14.07
CA GLU A 118 6.40 -15.76 14.45
C GLU A 118 5.74 -15.84 15.82
N GLN A 119 6.29 -15.13 16.82
CA GLN A 119 5.72 -15.07 18.16
C GLN A 119 4.28 -14.55 18.16
N ALA A 120 4.00 -13.48 17.40
CA ALA A 120 2.66 -12.94 17.30
C ALA A 120 1.69 -13.95 16.67
N ILE A 121 2.08 -14.61 15.58
CA ILE A 121 1.24 -15.63 14.93
C ILE A 121 0.92 -16.77 15.92
N LEU A 122 1.93 -17.30 16.60
CA LEU A 122 1.75 -18.41 17.56
C LEU A 122 0.87 -17.98 18.75
N ASP A 123 1.10 -16.78 19.30
CA ASP A 123 0.28 -16.22 20.38
C ASP A 123 -1.19 -16.08 19.96
N ARG A 124 -1.44 -15.52 18.77
CA ARG A 124 -2.82 -15.32 18.29
C ARG A 124 -3.51 -16.66 18.02
N ILE A 125 -2.81 -17.63 17.42
CA ILE A 125 -3.34 -18.99 17.19
C ILE A 125 -3.69 -19.67 18.52
N SER A 126 -2.82 -19.55 19.53
CA SER A 126 -3.09 -20.15 20.85
C SER A 126 -4.34 -19.59 21.53
N LYS A 127 -4.71 -18.34 21.17
CA LYS A 127 -5.93 -17.66 21.65
C LYS A 127 -7.15 -17.90 20.74
N GLY A 128 -7.04 -18.80 19.77
CA GLY A 128 -8.11 -19.12 18.81
C GLY A 128 -8.34 -18.05 17.75
N LYS A 129 -7.39 -17.13 17.55
CA LYS A 129 -7.49 -16.00 16.63
C LYS A 129 -6.35 -16.03 15.61
N LYS A 130 -6.48 -16.88 14.60
CA LYS A 130 -5.50 -16.92 13.52
C LYS A 130 -5.52 -15.59 12.74
N PRO A 131 -4.38 -14.86 12.65
CA PRO A 131 -4.31 -13.64 11.84
C PRO A 131 -4.71 -13.89 10.40
N LYS A 132 -5.51 -12.99 9.83
CA LYS A 132 -6.08 -13.14 8.49
C LYS A 132 -5.13 -12.65 7.40
N ALA A 133 -4.36 -11.61 7.69
CA ALA A 133 -3.38 -11.00 6.78
C ALA A 133 -2.21 -10.40 7.56
N ILE A 134 -1.16 -10.04 6.81
CA ILE A 134 0.02 -9.29 7.27
C ILE A 134 0.24 -8.14 6.30
N ILE A 135 0.52 -6.95 6.83
CA ILE A 135 0.91 -5.74 6.08
C ILE A 135 2.32 -5.33 6.48
#